data_e91c97f75549d78e4028b213a42dec69
#
_entry.id   e91c97f75549d78e4028b213a42dec69
#
_cell.length_a   1.000
_cell.length_b   1.000
_cell.length_c   1.000
_cell.angle_alpha   90.00
_cell.angle_beta   90.00
_cell.angle_gamma   90.00
#
_symmetry.space_group_name_H-M   'P 1'
#
loop_
_entity.id
_entity.type
_entity.pdbx_description
1 polymer ?
#
loop_
_entity_poly.entity_id
_entity_poly.type
_entity_poly.pdbx_seq_one_letter_code
_entity_poly.pdbx_strand_id
1 'polypeptide(L)'
;MKSVEVFRHSKRGEGKGLSEEGRELARRARPRLAPHYDLVVSSPKERARETLEAFGYDRYEVDEAFTAAHPWEPFDAQVSKLAKERGIIPLAACWLITGALSYLRLQGETFLGAVKRVARRLPEEGRALVVSHGGILEAAALHGCPRYDLAELGGEIGFCEGVVFKFDGEQFAGVEVKRLPKP
;
A
#
# COMPACT_ATOMS: atom_id res chain seq x y z
N MET A 1 -7.60 3.33 -19.91
CA MET A 1 -7.08 3.91 -18.64
C MET A 1 -6.23 2.86 -17.94
N LYS A 2 -4.98 3.16 -17.61
CA LYS A 2 -4.06 2.27 -16.89
C LYS A 2 -4.37 2.23 -15.41
N SER A 3 -4.06 1.13 -14.73
CA SER A 3 -4.20 1.02 -13.27
C SER A 3 -3.03 0.30 -12.63
N VAL A 4 -2.60 0.79 -11.47
CA VAL A 4 -1.63 0.12 -10.59
C VAL A 4 -2.34 -0.18 -9.28
N GLU A 5 -2.58 -1.44 -9.02
CA GLU A 5 -3.21 -1.94 -7.81
C GLU A 5 -2.14 -2.24 -6.78
N VAL A 6 -2.05 -1.44 -5.74
CA VAL A 6 -1.05 -1.62 -4.67
C VAL A 6 -1.73 -2.18 -3.44
N PHE A 7 -1.38 -3.40 -3.04
CA PHE A 7 -1.92 -4.07 -1.88
C PHE A 7 -0.95 -4.04 -0.70
N ARG A 8 -1.49 -3.89 0.50
CA ARG A 8 -0.74 -4.15 1.73
C ARG A 8 -0.54 -5.65 1.87
N HIS A 9 0.69 -6.07 2.22
CA HIS A 9 0.98 -7.47 2.54
C HIS A 9 0.05 -8.03 3.62
N SER A 10 -0.04 -9.35 3.72
CA SER A 10 -0.85 -10.05 4.71
C SER A 10 -0.21 -10.09 6.10
N LYS A 11 -0.86 -10.76 7.08
CA LYS A 11 -0.44 -10.82 8.47
C LYS A 11 0.93 -11.49 8.63
N ARG A 12 1.80 -10.83 9.39
CA ARG A 12 3.12 -11.35 9.75
C ARG A 12 3.01 -12.48 10.77
N GLY A 13 3.96 -13.43 10.66
CA GLY A 13 4.31 -14.36 11.73
C GLY A 13 5.30 -13.75 12.73
N GLU A 14 5.88 -14.60 13.57
CA GLU A 14 6.93 -14.19 14.50
C GLU A 14 8.23 -13.77 13.81
N GLY A 15 8.48 -14.29 12.60
CA GLY A 15 9.64 -13.95 11.76
C GLY A 15 9.37 -12.78 10.79
N LYS A 16 10.08 -12.82 9.65
CA LYS A 16 9.99 -11.80 8.59
C LYS A 16 8.85 -12.07 7.61
N GLY A 17 8.42 -13.33 7.48
CA GLY A 17 7.39 -13.82 6.58
C GLY A 17 5.98 -13.74 7.15
N LEU A 18 5.03 -14.39 6.48
CA LEU A 18 3.64 -14.46 6.88
C LEU A 18 3.42 -15.53 7.98
N SER A 19 2.41 -15.28 8.81
CA SER A 19 1.80 -16.34 9.63
C SER A 19 0.95 -17.27 8.75
N GLU A 20 0.57 -18.45 9.27
CA GLU A 20 -0.37 -19.33 8.55
C GLU A 20 -1.73 -18.63 8.35
N GLU A 21 -2.22 -17.92 9.36
CA GLU A 21 -3.40 -17.08 9.24
C GLU A 21 -3.24 -16.03 8.13
N GLY A 22 -2.04 -15.44 8.00
CA GLY A 22 -1.72 -14.48 6.94
C GLY A 22 -1.75 -15.12 5.55
N ARG A 23 -1.21 -16.32 5.39
CA ARG A 23 -1.27 -17.07 4.12
C ARG A 23 -2.70 -17.37 3.72
N GLU A 24 -3.51 -17.83 4.67
CA GLU A 24 -4.91 -18.13 4.42
C GLU A 24 -5.72 -16.86 4.10
N LEU A 25 -5.46 -15.75 4.78
CA LEU A 25 -6.09 -14.46 4.46
C LEU A 25 -5.77 -14.03 3.02
N ALA A 26 -4.50 -14.18 2.60
CA ALA A 26 -4.09 -13.84 1.24
C ALA A 26 -4.78 -14.74 0.19
N ARG A 27 -4.85 -16.07 0.42
CA ARG A 27 -5.57 -16.99 -0.46
C ARG A 27 -7.04 -16.59 -0.62
N ARG A 28 -7.73 -16.22 0.48
CA ARG A 28 -9.12 -15.76 0.46
C ARG A 28 -9.31 -14.41 -0.23
N ALA A 29 -8.28 -13.56 -0.22
CA ALA A 29 -8.32 -12.27 -0.91
C ALA A 29 -8.14 -12.39 -2.44
N ARG A 30 -7.53 -13.50 -2.93
CA ARG A 30 -7.22 -13.73 -4.34
C ARG A 30 -8.40 -13.49 -5.30
N PRO A 31 -9.65 -13.92 -5.04
CA PRO A 31 -10.77 -13.68 -5.97
C PRO A 31 -11.11 -12.20 -6.19
N ARG A 32 -10.54 -11.30 -5.42
CA ARG A 32 -10.75 -9.85 -5.55
C ARG A 32 -9.71 -9.16 -6.42
N LEU A 33 -8.66 -9.88 -6.78
CA LEU A 33 -7.66 -9.40 -7.73
C LEU A 33 -8.26 -9.38 -9.14
N ALA A 34 -7.69 -8.57 -10.01
CA ALA A 34 -8.06 -8.63 -11.42
C ALA A 34 -7.69 -10.00 -12.02
N PRO A 35 -8.40 -10.45 -13.05
CA PRO A 35 -8.15 -11.77 -13.67
C PRO A 35 -6.78 -11.85 -14.35
N HIS A 36 -6.20 -10.70 -14.71
CA HIS A 36 -4.90 -10.59 -15.36
C HIS A 36 -4.19 -9.30 -14.96
N TYR A 37 -2.87 -9.38 -14.83
CA TYR A 37 -1.96 -8.25 -14.69
C TYR A 37 -0.82 -8.37 -15.70
N ASP A 38 -0.51 -7.28 -16.39
CA ASP A 38 0.60 -7.19 -17.36
C ASP A 38 1.95 -7.12 -16.64
N LEU A 39 1.95 -6.65 -15.39
CA LEU A 39 3.15 -6.51 -14.57
C LEU A 39 2.81 -6.83 -13.11
N VAL A 40 3.66 -7.65 -12.48
CA VAL A 40 3.55 -7.97 -11.05
C VAL A 40 4.86 -7.57 -10.37
N VAL A 41 4.77 -6.80 -9.28
CA VAL A 41 5.93 -6.26 -8.56
C VAL A 41 5.78 -6.51 -7.07
N SER A 42 6.87 -6.81 -6.40
CA SER A 42 6.96 -6.98 -4.95
C SER A 42 7.92 -5.98 -4.32
N SER A 43 7.57 -5.50 -3.13
CA SER A 43 8.59 -5.07 -2.18
C SER A 43 9.58 -6.22 -1.89
N PRO A 44 10.87 -5.96 -1.63
CA PRO A 44 11.86 -6.99 -1.30
C PRO A 44 11.61 -7.68 0.05
N LYS A 45 10.70 -7.16 0.89
CA LYS A 45 10.40 -7.79 2.17
C LYS A 45 9.70 -9.14 1.98
N GLU A 46 10.16 -10.16 2.70
CA GLU A 46 9.68 -11.54 2.63
C GLU A 46 8.15 -11.63 2.70
N ARG A 47 7.53 -10.95 3.66
CA ARG A 47 6.06 -10.91 3.82
C ARG A 47 5.31 -10.39 2.59
N ALA A 48 5.91 -9.49 1.79
CA ALA A 48 5.30 -9.00 0.55
C ALA A 48 5.38 -10.05 -0.55
N ARG A 49 6.53 -10.71 -0.69
CA ARG A 49 6.75 -11.79 -1.65
C ARG A 49 5.83 -12.98 -1.35
N GLU A 50 5.79 -13.44 -0.11
CA GLU A 50 4.90 -14.54 0.31
C GLU A 50 3.42 -14.19 0.15
N THR A 51 3.05 -12.91 0.23
CA THR A 51 1.67 -12.48 -0.08
C THR A 51 1.37 -12.66 -1.56
N LEU A 52 2.30 -12.29 -2.48
CA LEU A 52 2.14 -12.54 -3.90
C LEU A 52 2.04 -14.03 -4.23
N GLU A 53 2.89 -14.85 -3.62
CA GLU A 53 2.84 -16.31 -3.77
C GLU A 53 1.50 -16.88 -3.32
N ALA A 54 0.97 -16.41 -2.17
CA ALA A 54 -0.35 -16.81 -1.69
C ALA A 54 -1.50 -16.28 -2.57
N PHE A 55 -1.31 -15.16 -3.27
CA PHE A 55 -2.20 -14.68 -4.33
C PHE A 55 -2.12 -15.55 -5.61
N GLY A 56 -1.12 -16.43 -5.72
CA GLY A 56 -0.91 -17.33 -6.84
C GLY A 56 0.04 -16.81 -7.92
N TYR A 57 0.90 -15.85 -7.58
CA TYR A 57 1.93 -15.32 -8.47
C TYR A 57 3.31 -15.83 -8.03
N ASP A 58 3.95 -16.63 -8.88
CA ASP A 58 5.31 -17.17 -8.71
C ASP A 58 6.36 -16.41 -9.53
N ARG A 59 5.91 -15.54 -10.43
CA ARG A 59 6.75 -14.69 -11.28
C ARG A 59 6.42 -13.24 -11.04
N TYR A 60 7.36 -12.48 -10.50
CA TYR A 60 7.24 -11.06 -10.21
C TYR A 60 8.62 -10.40 -10.19
N GLU A 61 8.62 -9.09 -10.42
CA GLU A 61 9.81 -8.27 -10.20
C GLU A 61 9.90 -7.83 -8.74
N VAL A 62 11.11 -7.59 -8.26
CA VAL A 62 11.35 -7.00 -6.93
C VAL A 62 11.90 -5.58 -7.12
N ASP A 63 11.24 -4.60 -6.51
CA ASP A 63 11.64 -3.19 -6.59
C ASP A 63 11.73 -2.59 -5.18
N GLU A 64 12.93 -2.11 -4.82
CA GLU A 64 13.22 -1.45 -3.55
C GLU A 64 12.37 -0.20 -3.30
N ALA A 65 11.91 0.46 -4.35
CA ALA A 65 11.05 1.64 -4.25
C ALA A 65 9.70 1.34 -3.56
N PHE A 66 9.31 0.07 -3.48
CA PHE A 66 8.13 -0.38 -2.76
C PHE A 66 8.43 -0.87 -1.34
N THR A 67 9.68 -0.73 -0.87
CA THR A 67 10.03 -0.92 0.53
C THR A 67 9.65 0.35 1.29
N ALA A 68 8.56 0.30 2.05
CA ALA A 68 8.39 1.32 3.07
C ALA A 68 9.32 0.98 4.25
N ALA A 69 10.28 1.84 4.53
CA ALA A 69 10.58 2.13 5.93
C ALA A 69 9.26 2.61 6.59
N HIS A 70 9.19 2.63 7.91
CA HIS A 70 8.06 3.29 8.59
C HIS A 70 7.90 4.68 7.97
N PRO A 71 6.76 5.03 7.35
CA PRO A 71 6.64 6.28 6.62
C PRO A 71 6.74 7.53 7.50
N TRP A 72 6.93 7.36 8.82
CA TRP A 72 7.17 8.39 9.83
C TRP A 72 8.42 8.12 10.68
N GLU A 73 9.36 7.30 10.21
CA GLU A 73 10.51 6.77 10.97
C GLU A 73 11.23 7.78 11.87
N PRO A 74 11.55 9.02 11.45
CA PRO A 74 12.21 9.99 12.34
C PRO A 74 11.35 10.40 13.54
N PHE A 75 10.05 10.09 13.52
CA PHE A 75 9.07 10.49 14.53
C PHE A 75 8.44 9.32 15.27
N ASP A 76 8.94 8.10 15.08
CA ASP A 76 8.35 6.87 15.62
C ASP A 76 8.03 6.95 17.12
N ALA A 77 8.94 7.46 17.92
CA ALA A 77 8.74 7.59 19.37
C ALA A 77 7.59 8.54 19.70
N GLN A 78 7.52 9.69 19.01
CA GLN A 78 6.48 10.71 19.23
C GLN A 78 5.12 10.21 18.75
N VAL A 79 5.07 9.60 17.56
CA VAL A 79 3.87 9.04 16.95
C VAL A 79 3.32 7.91 17.82
N SER A 80 4.16 6.96 18.24
CA SER A 80 3.76 5.83 19.08
C SER A 80 3.24 6.27 20.44
N LYS A 81 3.92 7.25 21.07
CA LYS A 81 3.48 7.83 22.34
C LYS A 81 2.10 8.47 22.21
N LEU A 82 1.93 9.37 21.24
CA LEU A 82 0.67 10.09 21.01
C LEU A 82 -0.47 9.14 20.65
N ALA A 83 -0.20 8.14 19.79
CA ALA A 83 -1.19 7.14 19.40
C ALA A 83 -1.70 6.37 20.63
N LYS A 84 -0.78 5.93 21.51
CA LYS A 84 -1.13 5.24 22.77
C LYS A 84 -1.92 6.14 23.73
N GLU A 85 -1.46 7.37 23.95
CA GLU A 85 -2.10 8.33 24.87
C GLU A 85 -3.54 8.69 24.44
N ARG A 86 -3.78 8.76 23.14
CA ARG A 86 -5.09 9.14 22.57
C ARG A 86 -5.97 7.98 22.13
N GLY A 87 -5.44 6.74 22.18
CA GLY A 87 -6.17 5.56 21.70
C GLY A 87 -6.47 5.60 20.19
N ILE A 88 -5.58 6.20 19.39
CA ILE A 88 -5.72 6.32 17.93
C ILE A 88 -4.64 5.51 17.20
N ILE A 89 -4.86 5.25 15.93
CA ILE A 89 -3.85 4.56 15.11
C ILE A 89 -2.62 5.46 14.86
N PRO A 90 -1.40 4.91 14.71
CA PRO A 90 -0.18 5.68 14.47
C PRO A 90 -0.29 6.62 13.27
N LEU A 91 -0.92 6.18 12.19
CA LEU A 91 -1.13 7.01 11.02
C LEU A 91 -1.94 8.29 11.34
N ALA A 92 -3.01 8.19 12.15
CA ALA A 92 -3.78 9.36 12.58
C ALA A 92 -2.96 10.28 13.50
N ALA A 93 -2.09 9.71 14.34
CA ALA A 93 -1.19 10.50 15.19
C ALA A 93 -0.21 11.37 14.37
N CYS A 94 0.20 10.91 13.18
CA CYS A 94 1.06 11.69 12.27
C CYS A 94 0.42 13.04 11.87
N TRP A 95 -0.91 13.10 11.74
CA TRP A 95 -1.63 14.35 11.42
C TRP A 95 -1.55 15.39 12.54
N LEU A 96 -1.30 14.97 13.75
CA LEU A 96 -1.23 15.83 14.94
C LEU A 96 0.20 16.30 15.26
N ILE A 97 1.20 15.80 14.52
CA ILE A 97 2.62 16.12 14.70
C ILE A 97 3.12 16.74 13.39
N THR A 98 3.32 18.06 13.36
CA THR A 98 3.67 18.81 12.13
C THR A 98 4.84 18.20 11.36
N GLY A 99 5.94 17.84 12.05
CA GLY A 99 7.09 17.22 11.40
C GLY A 99 6.78 15.85 10.80
N ALA A 100 6.03 15.01 11.52
CA ALA A 100 5.62 13.69 11.06
C ALA A 100 4.72 13.78 9.83
N LEU A 101 3.77 14.71 9.82
CA LEU A 101 2.90 14.94 8.67
C LEU A 101 3.69 15.38 7.43
N SER A 102 4.63 16.31 7.59
CA SER A 102 5.47 16.77 6.48
C SER A 102 6.34 15.64 5.92
N TYR A 103 6.91 14.83 6.80
CA TYR A 103 7.69 13.66 6.40
C TYR A 103 6.83 12.61 5.69
N LEU A 104 5.65 12.31 6.24
CA LEU A 104 4.69 11.38 5.64
C LEU A 104 4.28 11.82 4.22
N ARG A 105 4.05 13.12 4.01
CA ARG A 105 3.73 13.67 2.67
C ARG A 105 4.88 13.47 1.68
N LEU A 106 6.12 13.71 2.11
CA LEU A 106 7.31 13.48 1.27
C LEU A 106 7.45 11.99 0.90
N GLN A 107 7.23 11.10 1.85
CA GLN A 107 7.23 9.65 1.59
C GLN A 107 6.12 9.27 0.60
N GLY A 108 4.93 9.82 0.76
CA GLY A 108 3.79 9.61 -0.14
C GLY A 108 4.08 10.08 -1.57
N GLU A 109 4.71 11.24 -1.74
CA GLU A 109 5.17 11.76 -3.03
C GLU A 109 6.16 10.81 -3.71
N THR A 110 7.19 10.39 -2.96
CA THR A 110 8.23 9.47 -3.44
C THR A 110 7.62 8.14 -3.89
N PHE A 111 6.73 7.58 -3.08
CA PHE A 111 6.06 6.33 -3.39
C PHE A 111 5.13 6.47 -4.61
N LEU A 112 4.34 7.53 -4.71
CA LEU A 112 3.51 7.80 -5.89
C LEU A 112 4.37 7.95 -7.15
N GLY A 113 5.58 8.50 -7.02
CA GLY A 113 6.58 8.52 -8.11
C GLY A 113 6.95 7.10 -8.58
N ALA A 114 7.13 6.16 -7.64
CA ALA A 114 7.36 4.75 -7.99
C ALA A 114 6.15 4.12 -8.70
N VAL A 115 4.95 4.37 -8.21
CA VAL A 115 3.70 3.91 -8.84
C VAL A 115 3.57 4.45 -10.27
N LYS A 116 3.88 5.74 -10.49
CA LYS A 116 3.89 6.34 -11.83
C LYS A 116 4.90 5.66 -12.77
N ARG A 117 6.10 5.30 -12.28
CA ARG A 117 7.08 4.55 -13.09
C ARG A 117 6.54 3.19 -13.53
N VAL A 118 5.84 2.47 -12.65
CA VAL A 118 5.17 1.22 -13.01
C VAL A 118 4.09 1.47 -14.07
N ALA A 119 3.24 2.49 -13.89
CA ALA A 119 2.17 2.82 -14.84
C ALA A 119 2.69 3.14 -16.25
N ARG A 120 3.86 3.81 -16.37
CA ARG A 120 4.49 4.11 -17.67
C ARG A 120 4.90 2.86 -18.45
N ARG A 121 5.19 1.76 -17.77
CA ARG A 121 5.58 0.48 -18.37
C ARG A 121 4.39 -0.33 -18.91
N LEU A 122 3.16 0.03 -18.52
CA LEU A 122 1.96 -0.68 -18.89
C LEU A 122 1.51 -0.30 -20.31
N PRO A 123 0.94 -1.26 -21.09
CA PRO A 123 0.22 -0.93 -22.31
C PRO A 123 -1.01 -0.06 -22.01
N GLU A 124 -1.67 0.43 -23.04
CA GLU A 124 -2.96 1.08 -22.88
C GLU A 124 -3.96 0.11 -22.24
N GLU A 125 -4.72 0.61 -21.26
CA GLU A 125 -5.66 -0.18 -20.44
C GLU A 125 -5.00 -1.28 -19.59
N GLY A 126 -3.65 -1.30 -19.55
CA GLY A 126 -2.88 -2.27 -18.79
C GLY A 126 -3.03 -2.13 -17.27
N ARG A 127 -2.74 -3.23 -16.58
CA ARG A 127 -2.84 -3.33 -15.12
C ARG A 127 -1.57 -3.88 -14.52
N ALA A 128 -1.14 -3.29 -13.41
CA ALA A 128 -0.09 -3.86 -12.56
C ALA A 128 -0.63 -4.22 -11.18
N LEU A 129 -0.07 -5.29 -10.63
CA LEU A 129 -0.21 -5.66 -9.23
C LEU A 129 1.09 -5.34 -8.50
N VAL A 130 0.99 -4.65 -7.38
CA VAL A 130 2.12 -4.38 -6.49
C VAL A 130 1.77 -4.83 -5.08
N VAL A 131 2.67 -5.51 -4.38
CA VAL A 131 2.50 -5.77 -2.94
C VAL A 131 3.56 -5.00 -2.15
N SER A 132 3.07 -4.19 -1.22
CA SER A 132 3.85 -3.28 -0.40
C SER A 132 3.33 -3.25 1.06
N HIS A 133 3.37 -2.11 1.74
CA HIS A 133 3.16 -1.97 3.19
C HIS A 133 2.09 -0.93 3.51
N GLY A 134 1.39 -1.09 4.63
CA GLY A 134 0.45 -0.09 5.15
C GLY A 134 1.16 1.19 5.61
N GLY A 135 0.41 2.27 5.74
CA GLY A 135 0.91 3.61 6.04
C GLY A 135 1.40 4.36 4.80
N ILE A 136 2.27 3.72 3.99
CA ILE A 136 2.78 4.35 2.76
C ILE A 136 1.75 4.35 1.63
N LEU A 137 0.86 3.36 1.57
CA LEU A 137 -0.23 3.33 0.60
C LEU A 137 -1.17 4.51 0.81
N GLU A 138 -1.55 4.75 2.06
CA GLU A 138 -2.40 5.86 2.46
C GLU A 138 -1.69 7.20 2.20
N ALA A 139 -0.41 7.31 2.55
CA ALA A 139 0.38 8.50 2.30
C ALA A 139 0.42 8.85 0.80
N ALA A 140 0.62 7.86 -0.07
CA ALA A 140 0.65 8.05 -1.51
C ALA A 140 -0.73 8.41 -2.08
N ALA A 141 -1.80 7.76 -1.60
CA ALA A 141 -3.17 8.06 -2.00
C ALA A 141 -3.57 9.48 -1.63
N LEU A 142 -3.26 9.91 -0.40
CA LEU A 142 -3.55 11.26 0.10
C LEU A 142 -2.67 12.32 -0.57
N HIS A 143 -1.43 11.99 -0.93
CA HIS A 143 -0.60 12.89 -1.74
C HIS A 143 -1.20 13.11 -3.13
N GLY A 144 -1.64 12.03 -3.79
CA GLY A 144 -2.28 12.10 -5.11
C GLY A 144 -3.66 12.77 -5.10
N CYS A 145 -4.38 12.69 -3.98
CA CYS A 145 -5.70 13.26 -3.77
C CYS A 145 -5.70 14.23 -2.59
N PRO A 146 -5.16 15.46 -2.73
CA PRO A 146 -4.96 16.38 -1.60
C PRO A 146 -6.24 16.82 -0.86
N ARG A 147 -7.41 16.58 -1.47
CA ARG A 147 -8.72 16.86 -0.84
C ARG A 147 -9.21 15.73 0.05
N TYR A 148 -8.54 14.57 0.00
CA TYR A 148 -8.90 13.41 0.81
C TYR A 148 -8.23 13.47 2.17
N ASP A 149 -8.90 12.90 3.15
CA ASP A 149 -8.35 12.52 4.44
C ASP A 149 -8.48 11.00 4.66
N LEU A 150 -8.12 10.53 5.84
CA LEU A 150 -8.24 9.10 6.17
C LEU A 150 -9.70 8.62 6.18
N ALA A 151 -10.67 9.47 6.52
CA ALA A 151 -12.07 9.09 6.54
C ALA A 151 -12.58 8.84 5.12
N GLU A 152 -12.17 9.65 4.16
CA GLU A 152 -12.53 9.48 2.74
C GLU A 152 -11.88 8.25 2.10
N LEU A 153 -10.71 7.82 2.60
CA LEU A 153 -10.13 6.52 2.27
C LEU A 153 -10.87 5.36 2.95
N GLY A 154 -11.79 5.64 3.87
CA GLY A 154 -12.48 4.63 4.69
C GLY A 154 -11.60 4.09 5.82
N GLY A 155 -10.62 4.86 6.30
CA GLY A 155 -9.68 4.50 7.35
C GLY A 155 -8.40 3.85 6.85
N GLU A 156 -7.62 3.25 7.77
CA GLU A 156 -6.39 2.54 7.45
C GLU A 156 -6.62 1.37 6.48
N ILE A 157 -5.70 1.19 5.54
CA ILE A 157 -5.70 0.05 4.62
C ILE A 157 -5.29 -1.22 5.39
N GLY A 158 -6.20 -2.19 5.47
CA GLY A 158 -5.99 -3.44 6.16
C GLY A 158 -5.06 -4.43 5.42
N PHE A 159 -4.75 -5.56 6.05
CA PHE A 159 -4.00 -6.63 5.38
C PHE A 159 -4.76 -7.17 4.16
N CYS A 160 -4.04 -7.38 3.06
CA CYS A 160 -4.62 -7.79 1.77
C CYS A 160 -5.69 -6.84 1.22
N GLU A 161 -5.78 -5.62 1.75
CA GLU A 161 -6.51 -4.53 1.14
C GLU A 161 -5.56 -3.65 0.33
N GLY A 162 -6.09 -2.80 -0.54
CA GLY A 162 -5.23 -2.04 -1.43
C GLY A 162 -5.84 -0.74 -1.94
N VAL A 163 -5.00 0.00 -2.64
CA VAL A 163 -5.34 1.22 -3.36
C VAL A 163 -5.07 1.01 -4.84
N VAL A 164 -6.06 1.29 -5.67
CA VAL A 164 -5.93 1.33 -7.13
C VAL A 164 -5.61 2.75 -7.54
N PHE A 165 -4.41 2.97 -8.05
CA PHE A 165 -4.00 4.23 -8.65
C PHE A 165 -4.34 4.22 -10.14
N LYS A 166 -5.17 5.15 -10.58
CA LYS A 166 -5.67 5.25 -11.96
C LYS A 166 -4.92 6.33 -12.73
N PHE A 167 -4.65 6.05 -14.01
CA PHE A 167 -3.92 6.96 -14.90
C PHE A 167 -4.62 7.05 -16.26
N ASP A 168 -4.78 8.28 -16.73
CA ASP A 168 -5.14 8.58 -18.13
C ASP A 168 -3.86 8.95 -18.89
N GLY A 169 -3.41 8.04 -19.75
CA GLY A 169 -2.05 8.12 -20.29
C GLY A 169 -1.00 8.08 -19.17
N GLU A 170 -0.26 9.17 -18.99
CA GLU A 170 0.71 9.36 -17.89
C GLU A 170 0.17 10.21 -16.73
N GLN A 171 -1.01 10.81 -16.90
CA GLN A 171 -1.58 11.67 -15.88
C GLN A 171 -2.29 10.85 -14.80
N PHE A 172 -1.99 11.19 -13.56
CA PHE A 172 -2.70 10.60 -12.42
C PHE A 172 -4.17 11.08 -12.42
N ALA A 173 -5.10 10.14 -12.42
CA ALA A 173 -6.53 10.40 -12.54
C ALA A 173 -7.29 10.23 -11.21
N GLY A 174 -6.71 9.54 -10.23
CA GLY A 174 -7.34 9.34 -8.92
C GLY A 174 -7.05 7.97 -8.31
N VAL A 175 -7.71 7.70 -7.20
CA VAL A 175 -7.60 6.44 -6.46
C VAL A 175 -8.96 5.79 -6.23
N GLU A 176 -8.93 4.49 -6.04
CA GLU A 176 -10.04 3.68 -5.54
C GLU A 176 -9.51 2.74 -4.46
N VAL A 177 -10.24 2.57 -3.37
CA VAL A 177 -9.83 1.66 -2.29
C VAL A 177 -10.50 0.30 -2.45
N LYS A 178 -9.71 -0.76 -2.46
CA LYS A 178 -10.20 -2.15 -2.44
C LYS A 178 -10.17 -2.68 -1.02
N ARG A 179 -11.35 -2.88 -0.45
CA ARG A 179 -11.54 -3.43 0.91
C ARG A 179 -11.91 -4.91 0.86
N LEU A 180 -11.48 -5.66 1.88
CA LEU A 180 -12.02 -6.99 2.12
C LEU A 180 -13.46 -6.89 2.69
N PRO A 181 -14.34 -7.87 2.40
CA PRO A 181 -15.61 -7.94 3.08
C PRO A 181 -15.37 -8.02 4.60
N LYS A 182 -16.15 -7.28 5.35
CA LYS A 182 -16.18 -7.50 6.80
C LYS A 182 -16.69 -8.91 7.07
N PRO A 183 -16.09 -9.63 8.03
CA PRO A 183 -16.57 -10.96 8.43
C PRO A 183 -18.01 -10.93 8.95
#